data_c61e9a401a7f0d6daacedeabe2cf1a78
#
_entry.id   c61e9a401a7f0d6daacedeabe2cf1a78
#
_cell.length_a   1.000
_cell.length_b   1.000
_cell.length_c   1.000
_cell.angle_alpha   90.00
_cell.angle_beta   90.00
_cell.angle_gamma   90.00
#
_symmetry.space_group_name_H-M   'P 1'
#
loop_
_entity.id
_entity.type
_entity.pdbx_description
1 polymer ?
#
loop_
_entity_poly.entity_id
_entity_poly.type
_entity_poly.pdbx_seq_one_letter_code
_entity_poly.pdbx_strand_id
1 'polypeptide(L)'
;MKPIFFIFVIFLTISCAENNQHDSCIFHVNEYLIPNSNKVKLSGLFSNYRIIPLETNDSSLIGGRGNKVIQRDSLLYIQSGNSVLCFGADGHFIYKFDKHGSGPEDYVDISDFDVVSPESGKCELWIAGSSGIQIYDANNGTY
;
A
#
# COMPACT_ATOMS: atom_id res chain seq x y z
N MET A 1 -45.18 21.60 -58.26
CA MET A 1 -44.79 22.03 -56.92
C MET A 1 -44.64 20.75 -56.09
N LYS A 2 -43.39 20.36 -55.73
CA LYS A 2 -43.07 19.18 -54.94
C LYS A 2 -42.88 19.60 -53.47
N PRO A 3 -43.49 19.00 -52.49
CA PRO A 3 -43.20 19.28 -51.10
C PRO A 3 -41.89 18.54 -50.68
N ILE A 4 -40.98 19.30 -50.13
CA ILE A 4 -39.71 18.79 -49.53
C ILE A 4 -40.05 18.26 -48.15
N PHE A 5 -39.87 16.95 -47.96
CA PHE A 5 -40.04 16.27 -46.67
C PHE A 5 -38.74 16.48 -45.89
N PHE A 6 -38.78 17.30 -44.83
CA PHE A 6 -37.71 17.45 -43.89
C PHE A 6 -37.73 16.30 -42.91
N ILE A 7 -36.86 15.33 -43.10
CA ILE A 7 -36.64 14.26 -42.12
C ILE A 7 -35.72 14.77 -41.02
N PHE A 8 -36.28 15.07 -39.87
CA PHE A 8 -35.53 15.42 -38.66
C PHE A 8 -35.01 14.13 -38.02
N VAL A 9 -33.74 13.80 -38.28
CA VAL A 9 -33.07 12.65 -37.61
C VAL A 9 -32.65 13.11 -36.23
N ILE A 10 -33.41 12.69 -35.21
CA ILE A 10 -33.04 12.87 -33.82
C ILE A 10 -32.00 11.81 -33.49
N PHE A 11 -30.73 12.23 -33.36
CA PHE A 11 -29.67 11.42 -32.78
C PHE A 11 -29.87 11.35 -31.27
N LEU A 12 -30.44 10.25 -30.82
CA LEU A 12 -30.40 9.88 -29.39
C LEU A 12 -28.99 9.41 -29.05
N THR A 13 -28.18 10.31 -28.50
CA THR A 13 -26.92 9.95 -27.84
C THR A 13 -27.27 9.25 -26.53
N ILE A 14 -27.22 7.93 -26.57
CA ILE A 14 -27.23 7.12 -25.33
C ILE A 14 -25.87 7.34 -24.68
N SER A 15 -25.82 8.27 -23.73
CA SER A 15 -24.68 8.41 -22.82
C SER A 15 -24.74 7.23 -21.84
N CYS A 16 -23.90 6.23 -22.06
CA CYS A 16 -23.61 5.22 -21.07
C CYS A 16 -22.87 5.91 -19.92
N ALA A 17 -23.57 6.25 -18.86
CA ALA A 17 -22.97 6.61 -17.59
C ALA A 17 -22.42 5.31 -16.97
N GLU A 18 -21.11 5.07 -17.11
CA GLU A 18 -20.43 4.09 -16.27
C GLU A 18 -20.53 4.56 -14.82
N ASN A 19 -21.39 3.89 -14.09
CA ASN A 19 -21.52 4.06 -12.66
C ASN A 19 -20.34 3.33 -12.00
N ASN A 20 -19.17 3.95 -12.00
CA ASN A 20 -18.05 3.54 -11.15
C ASN A 20 -18.47 3.85 -9.70
N GLN A 21 -19.30 3.00 -9.11
CA GLN A 21 -19.39 2.90 -7.67
C GLN A 21 -18.04 2.38 -7.16
N HIS A 22 -17.14 3.32 -6.93
CA HIS A 22 -16.03 3.11 -6.04
C HIS A 22 -16.67 2.94 -4.66
N ASP A 23 -16.85 1.69 -4.23
CA ASP A 23 -17.18 1.37 -2.85
C ASP A 23 -15.97 1.82 -1.98
N SER A 24 -15.91 3.12 -1.73
CA SER A 24 -15.07 3.65 -0.67
C SER A 24 -15.69 3.14 0.64
N CYS A 25 -15.07 2.15 1.25
CA CYS A 25 -15.38 1.75 2.62
C CYS A 25 -15.07 2.93 3.54
N ILE A 26 -15.99 3.87 3.63
CA ILE A 26 -15.90 4.96 4.62
C ILE A 26 -16.38 4.35 5.93
N PHE A 27 -15.41 4.00 6.78
CA PHE A 27 -15.70 3.65 8.16
C PHE A 27 -16.06 4.92 8.94
N HIS A 28 -17.35 5.17 9.15
CA HIS A 28 -17.78 6.16 10.11
C HIS A 28 -17.54 5.62 11.52
N VAL A 29 -16.44 6.03 12.14
CA VAL A 29 -16.22 5.79 13.56
C VAL A 29 -17.20 6.72 14.32
N ASN A 30 -18.27 6.16 14.83
CA ASN A 30 -19.26 6.90 15.61
C ASN A 30 -18.67 7.11 17.01
N GLU A 31 -18.20 8.31 17.31
CA GLU A 31 -17.53 8.70 18.56
C GLU A 31 -18.41 8.43 19.81
N TYR A 32 -19.72 8.32 19.60
CA TYR A 32 -20.69 8.01 20.65
C TYR A 32 -20.72 6.54 21.10
N LEU A 33 -20.02 5.65 20.39
CA LEU A 33 -19.94 4.23 20.75
C LEU A 33 -18.70 3.85 21.56
N ILE A 34 -17.83 4.81 21.88
CA ILE A 34 -16.69 4.59 22.75
C ILE A 34 -17.22 4.77 24.19
N PRO A 35 -17.48 3.69 24.95
CA PRO A 35 -17.81 3.84 26.36
C PRO A 35 -16.63 4.55 27.03
N ASN A 36 -16.92 5.34 28.08
CA ASN A 36 -15.98 6.16 28.84
C ASN A 36 -14.81 5.37 29.50
N SER A 37 -14.50 4.20 29.01
CA SER A 37 -13.34 3.38 29.37
C SER A 37 -12.27 3.56 28.29
N ASN A 38 -11.09 4.07 28.66
CA ASN A 38 -9.91 4.20 27.80
C ASN A 38 -9.39 2.85 27.21
N LYS A 39 -10.21 1.82 27.20
CA LYS A 39 -9.87 0.48 26.70
C LYS A 39 -10.90 0.00 25.70
N VAL A 40 -10.50 -0.03 24.45
CA VAL A 40 -11.28 -0.65 23.37
C VAL A 40 -10.91 -2.15 23.31
N LYS A 41 -11.90 -3.03 23.38
CA LYS A 41 -11.65 -4.47 23.18
C LYS A 41 -11.49 -4.75 21.69
N LEU A 42 -10.36 -5.31 21.28
CA LEU A 42 -10.10 -5.73 19.91
C LEU A 42 -11.20 -6.65 19.34
N SER A 43 -11.75 -7.53 20.17
CA SER A 43 -12.88 -8.41 19.76
C SER A 43 -14.17 -7.66 19.41
N GLY A 44 -14.30 -6.40 19.79
CA GLY A 44 -15.44 -5.56 19.37
C GLY A 44 -15.22 -4.87 18.02
N LEU A 45 -13.98 -4.82 17.56
CA LEU A 45 -13.59 -4.18 16.30
C LEU A 45 -13.36 -5.20 15.17
N PHE A 46 -12.88 -6.39 15.52
CA PHE A 46 -12.48 -7.42 14.56
C PHE A 46 -13.12 -8.75 14.90
N SER A 47 -13.69 -9.42 13.90
CA SER A 47 -14.21 -10.79 14.05
C SER A 47 -13.09 -11.83 14.14
N ASN A 48 -11.95 -11.55 13.49
CA ASN A 48 -10.76 -12.40 13.50
C ASN A 48 -9.51 -11.54 13.57
N TYR A 49 -8.52 -11.98 14.35
CA TYR A 49 -7.19 -11.38 14.37
C TYR A 49 -6.14 -12.48 14.53
N ARG A 50 -4.96 -12.23 14.02
CA ARG A 50 -3.79 -13.09 14.18
C ARG A 50 -2.62 -12.25 14.67
N ILE A 51 -1.92 -12.76 15.68
CA ILE A 51 -0.66 -12.18 16.15
C ILE A 51 0.47 -12.94 15.45
N ILE A 52 1.34 -12.20 14.77
CA ILE A 52 2.51 -12.73 14.09
C ILE A 52 3.73 -12.25 14.88
N PRO A 53 4.38 -13.14 15.66
CA PRO A 53 5.65 -12.79 16.30
C PRO A 53 6.71 -12.68 15.21
N LEU A 54 7.42 -11.53 15.16
CA LEU A 54 8.50 -11.34 14.21
C LEU A 54 9.81 -11.86 14.79
N GLU A 55 10.57 -12.57 13.97
CA GLU A 55 11.91 -12.99 14.32
C GLU A 55 12.78 -11.78 14.64
N THR A 56 13.47 -11.83 15.77
CA THR A 56 14.31 -10.73 16.25
C THR A 56 15.76 -11.19 16.36
N ASN A 57 16.60 -10.59 15.54
CA ASN A 57 18.06 -10.73 15.53
C ASN A 57 18.71 -9.39 15.21
N ASP A 58 20.02 -9.30 15.18
CA ASP A 58 20.76 -8.05 14.93
C ASP A 58 20.43 -7.38 13.59
N SER A 59 19.96 -8.14 12.60
CA SER A 59 19.59 -7.64 11.27
C SER A 59 18.11 -7.29 11.15
N SER A 60 17.25 -7.81 12.04
CA SER A 60 15.79 -7.69 11.98
C SER A 60 15.20 -6.79 13.07
N LEU A 61 16.04 -6.04 13.80
CA LEU A 61 15.56 -5.08 14.80
C LEU A 61 14.77 -3.97 14.15
N ILE A 62 13.53 -3.80 14.60
CA ILE A 62 12.66 -2.72 14.14
C ILE A 62 12.87 -1.53 15.08
N GLY A 63 13.46 -0.45 14.51
CA GLY A 63 13.66 0.82 15.19
C GLY A 63 12.66 1.88 14.74
N GLY A 64 12.53 2.94 15.56
CA GLY A 64 11.72 4.11 15.21
C GLY A 64 10.27 4.05 15.68
N ARG A 65 9.51 5.10 15.33
CA ARG A 65 8.08 5.25 15.64
C ARG A 65 7.29 5.37 14.34
N GLY A 66 6.08 4.79 14.32
CA GLY A 66 5.17 4.97 13.19
C GLY A 66 5.62 4.23 11.93
N ASN A 67 6.19 3.04 12.11
CA ASN A 67 6.64 2.22 11.00
C ASN A 67 5.48 1.83 10.09
N LYS A 68 5.62 2.06 8.80
CA LYS A 68 4.66 1.58 7.80
C LYS A 68 4.87 0.08 7.60
N VAL A 69 3.75 -0.64 7.51
CA VAL A 69 3.74 -2.08 7.23
C VAL A 69 2.90 -2.32 5.99
N ILE A 70 3.45 -3.05 5.05
CA ILE A 70 2.75 -3.49 3.84
C ILE A 70 2.79 -5.01 3.80
N GLN A 71 1.63 -5.62 3.62
CA GLN A 71 1.53 -7.03 3.28
C GLN A 71 1.31 -7.17 1.79
N ARG A 72 2.15 -7.97 1.16
CA ARG A 72 1.99 -8.33 -0.25
C ARG A 72 2.22 -9.85 -0.36
N ASP A 73 1.19 -10.55 -0.85
CA ASP A 73 1.17 -12.01 -0.91
C ASP A 73 1.46 -12.65 0.46
N SER A 74 2.55 -13.40 0.56
CA SER A 74 3.01 -14.06 1.79
C SER A 74 4.15 -13.31 2.48
N LEU A 75 4.39 -12.05 2.13
CA LEU A 75 5.48 -11.25 2.68
C LEU A 75 4.95 -10.02 3.42
N LEU A 76 5.68 -9.66 4.47
CA LEU A 76 5.47 -8.44 5.26
C LEU A 76 6.68 -7.54 5.08
N TYR A 77 6.45 -6.33 4.60
CA TYR A 77 7.47 -5.30 4.46
C TYR A 77 7.26 -4.24 5.53
N ILE A 78 8.28 -3.98 6.30
CA ILE A 78 8.21 -3.09 7.48
C ILE A 78 9.30 -2.05 7.37
N GLN A 79 8.92 -0.77 7.33
CA GLN A 79 9.89 0.32 7.42
C GLN A 79 10.53 0.35 8.80
N SER A 80 11.84 0.46 8.86
CA SER A 80 12.62 0.61 10.09
C SER A 80 13.69 1.68 9.89
N GLY A 81 13.36 2.92 10.25
CA GLY A 81 14.21 4.08 9.95
C GLY A 81 14.38 4.24 8.43
N ASN A 82 15.63 4.23 7.96
CA ASN A 82 15.97 4.30 6.54
C ASN A 82 16.16 2.93 5.87
N SER A 83 15.51 1.90 6.39
CA SER A 83 15.57 0.55 5.82
C SER A 83 14.17 -0.04 5.69
N VAL A 84 14.01 -1.04 4.83
CA VAL A 84 12.81 -1.85 4.74
C VAL A 84 13.18 -3.29 5.08
N LEU A 85 12.53 -3.85 6.09
CA LEU A 85 12.71 -5.24 6.52
C LEU A 85 11.64 -6.10 5.86
N CYS A 86 12.02 -7.24 5.33
CA CYS A 86 11.11 -8.22 4.75
C CYS A 86 11.02 -9.46 5.63
N PHE A 87 9.78 -9.85 5.97
CA PHE A 87 9.46 -11.05 6.72
C PHE A 87 8.46 -11.91 5.96
N GLY A 88 8.48 -13.19 6.22
CA GLY A 88 7.44 -14.11 5.79
C GLY A 88 6.12 -13.86 6.56
N ALA A 89 5.01 -14.39 6.04
CA ALA A 89 3.71 -14.31 6.69
C ALA A 89 3.66 -15.06 8.04
N ASP A 90 4.65 -15.88 8.34
CA ASP A 90 4.88 -16.55 9.63
C ASP A 90 5.74 -15.74 10.60
N GLY A 91 6.31 -14.62 10.14
CA GLY A 91 7.17 -13.72 10.91
C GLY A 91 8.67 -14.04 10.81
N HIS A 92 9.06 -15.05 10.03
CA HIS A 92 10.47 -15.35 9.79
C HIS A 92 11.16 -14.23 9.02
N PHE A 93 12.34 -13.79 9.46
CA PHE A 93 13.11 -12.74 8.79
C PHE A 93 13.73 -13.27 7.50
N ILE A 94 13.53 -12.53 6.39
CA ILE A 94 14.05 -12.92 5.08
C ILE A 94 15.23 -12.05 4.70
N TYR A 95 15.05 -10.73 4.65
CA TYR A 95 16.13 -9.79 4.33
C TYR A 95 15.86 -8.37 4.82
N LYS A 96 16.92 -7.57 4.90
CA LYS A 96 16.88 -6.14 5.10
C LYS A 96 17.30 -5.45 3.80
N PHE A 97 16.44 -4.56 3.31
CA PHE A 97 16.77 -3.66 2.23
C PHE A 97 17.30 -2.35 2.81
N ASP A 98 18.55 -2.02 2.49
CA ASP A 98 19.24 -0.84 3.02
C ASP A 98 20.23 -0.30 1.97
N LYS A 99 19.75 0.59 1.12
CA LYS A 99 20.54 1.34 0.14
C LYS A 99 20.59 2.83 0.49
N HIS A 100 20.57 3.14 1.78
CA HIS A 100 20.73 4.50 2.24
C HIS A 100 22.13 4.99 1.96
N GLY A 101 22.27 6.07 1.16
CA GLY A 101 23.56 6.59 0.77
C GLY A 101 23.48 7.84 -0.09
N SER A 102 24.59 8.12 -0.79
CA SER A 102 24.74 9.27 -1.70
C SER A 102 25.17 8.84 -3.11
N GLY A 103 25.10 7.55 -3.41
CA GLY A 103 25.41 7.03 -4.73
C GLY A 103 24.25 7.28 -5.71
N PRO A 104 24.49 7.04 -7.02
CA PRO A 104 23.47 7.28 -8.06
C PRO A 104 22.26 6.34 -7.94
N GLU A 105 22.41 5.19 -7.30
CA GLU A 105 21.36 4.20 -7.08
C GLU A 105 20.90 4.15 -5.61
N ASP A 106 21.36 5.09 -4.78
CA ASP A 106 21.02 5.16 -3.38
C ASP A 106 19.85 6.12 -3.14
N TYR A 107 19.10 5.89 -2.08
CA TYR A 107 18.16 6.87 -1.55
C TYR A 107 18.74 7.56 -0.31
N VAL A 108 18.35 8.81 -0.10
CA VAL A 108 18.86 9.61 1.04
C VAL A 108 18.04 9.34 2.30
N ASP A 109 16.73 9.20 2.15
CA ASP A 109 15.78 8.94 3.25
C ASP A 109 14.55 8.21 2.72
N ILE A 110 13.79 7.63 3.63
CA ILE A 110 12.49 7.01 3.33
C ILE A 110 11.40 7.83 4.00
N SER A 111 10.70 8.66 3.22
CA SER A 111 9.48 9.34 3.66
C SER A 111 8.27 8.42 3.54
N ASP A 112 8.23 7.62 2.48
CA ASP A 112 7.21 6.61 2.24
C ASP A 112 7.77 5.49 1.36
N PHE A 113 7.11 4.33 1.35
CA PHE A 113 7.47 3.24 0.45
C PHE A 113 6.22 2.46 0.03
N ASP A 114 6.29 1.79 -1.10
CA ASP A 114 5.26 0.83 -1.53
C ASP A 114 5.90 -0.40 -2.17
N VAL A 115 5.13 -1.48 -2.21
CA VAL A 115 5.52 -2.73 -2.89
C VAL A 115 4.49 -3.00 -3.96
N VAL A 116 4.92 -2.95 -5.20
CA VAL A 116 4.07 -3.05 -6.37
C VAL A 116 4.39 -4.35 -7.11
N SER A 117 3.35 -5.08 -7.47
CA SER A 117 3.47 -6.27 -8.35
C SER A 117 2.87 -5.89 -9.70
N PRO A 118 3.67 -5.35 -10.64
CA PRO A 118 3.17 -5.03 -11.97
C PRO A 118 2.84 -6.30 -12.75
N GLU A 119 2.05 -6.17 -13.80
CA GLU A 119 1.66 -7.29 -14.67
C GLU A 119 2.87 -8.03 -15.30
N SER A 120 4.03 -7.39 -15.32
CA SER A 120 5.30 -7.97 -15.75
C SER A 120 5.83 -9.10 -14.85
N GLY A 121 5.22 -9.31 -13.68
CA GLY A 121 5.53 -10.41 -12.76
C GLY A 121 6.75 -10.20 -11.86
N LYS A 122 7.42 -9.05 -11.91
CA LYS A 122 8.48 -8.68 -10.96
C LYS A 122 7.91 -7.82 -9.87
N CYS A 123 8.20 -8.17 -8.61
CA CYS A 123 7.81 -7.35 -7.48
C CYS A 123 8.80 -6.19 -7.32
N GLU A 124 8.28 -4.97 -7.30
CA GLU A 124 9.07 -3.73 -7.20
C GLU A 124 8.89 -3.08 -5.84
N LEU A 125 9.98 -2.63 -5.25
CA LEU A 125 10.01 -1.80 -4.05
C LEU A 125 10.21 -0.34 -4.46
N TRP A 126 9.19 0.47 -4.27
CA TRP A 126 9.19 1.89 -4.55
C TRP A 126 9.51 2.65 -3.27
N ILE A 127 10.56 3.45 -3.28
CA ILE A 127 10.97 4.28 -2.14
C ILE A 127 10.84 5.74 -2.54
N ALA A 128 10.02 6.47 -1.79
CA ALA A 128 9.85 7.91 -1.91
C ALA A 128 10.61 8.61 -0.79
N GLY A 129 11.44 9.56 -1.14
CA GLY A 129 12.22 10.36 -0.22
C GLY A 129 12.56 11.74 -0.77
N SER A 130 13.45 12.45 -0.11
CA SER A 130 13.87 13.81 -0.52
C SER A 130 14.56 13.84 -1.89
N SER A 131 15.13 12.73 -2.34
CA SER A 131 15.76 12.58 -3.66
C SER A 131 14.77 12.20 -4.77
N GLY A 132 13.48 12.04 -4.47
CA GLY A 132 12.45 11.61 -5.41
C GLY A 132 12.01 10.18 -5.17
N ILE A 133 11.59 9.48 -6.22
CA ILE A 133 11.16 8.08 -6.15
C ILE A 133 12.22 7.22 -6.83
N GLN A 134 12.73 6.24 -6.09
CA GLN A 134 13.59 5.18 -6.59
C GLN A 134 12.83 3.86 -6.62
N ILE A 135 13.09 3.06 -7.64
CA ILE A 135 12.43 1.77 -7.85
C ILE A 135 13.49 0.67 -7.86
N TYR A 136 13.27 -0.34 -7.02
CA TYR A 136 14.19 -1.46 -6.85
C TYR A 136 13.46 -2.77 -7.06
N ASP A 137 14.18 -3.81 -7.45
CA ASP A 137 13.64 -5.17 -7.43
C ASP A 137 13.44 -5.61 -5.96
N ALA A 138 12.21 -5.90 -5.58
CA ALA A 138 11.88 -6.27 -4.20
C ALA A 138 12.48 -7.63 -3.79
N ASN A 139 12.93 -8.47 -4.73
CA ASN A 139 13.47 -9.79 -4.41
C ASN A 139 14.96 -9.76 -4.08
N ASN A 140 15.71 -8.87 -4.70
CA ASN A 140 17.18 -8.86 -4.60
C ASN A 140 17.77 -7.46 -4.33
N GLY A 141 16.94 -6.44 -4.30
CA GLY A 141 17.39 -5.07 -4.02
C GLY A 141 18.25 -4.47 -5.13
N THR A 142 18.17 -4.94 -6.36
CA THR A 142 18.82 -4.27 -7.50
C THR A 142 17.98 -3.10 -7.99
N TYR A 143 18.66 -2.06 -8.49
CA TYR A 143 18.00 -0.87 -9.07
C TYR A 143 17.50 -1.16 -10.48
#